data_9c227d02204cd0db3e920c49349051e2
#
_entry.id   9c227d02204cd0db3e920c49349051e2
#
_cell.length_a   1.000
_cell.length_b   1.000
_cell.length_c   1.000
_cell.angle_alpha   90.00
_cell.angle_beta   90.00
_cell.angle_gamma   90.00
#
_symmetry.space_group_name_H-M   'P 1'
#
loop_
_entity.id
_entity.type
_entity.pdbx_description
1 polymer ?
#
loop_
_entity_poly.entity_id
_entity_poly.type
_entity_poly.pdbx_seq_one_letter_code
_entity_poly.pdbx_strand_id
1 'polypeptide(L)'
;MLTIKEAAAYFNIGIKKLRRIAENNFGIVVVYCEYYEVVYILINTGMRILEFCGLTLKDIDFENRTVNIDHQLQRTSDMRYIIETTKTDAGTRVLPITENVSQMFQTIIENRNAPKVEKSIDGYNGFLFYDDNGMPLVAMHWQHRFNHMVG
;
A
#
# COMPACT_ATOMS: atom_id res chain seq x y z
N MET A 1 -4.32 -11.48 -12.77
CA MET A 1 -3.08 -11.99 -12.14
C MET A 1 -1.89 -11.40 -12.89
N LEU A 2 -0.92 -10.82 -12.18
CA LEU A 2 0.27 -10.25 -12.80
C LEU A 2 1.19 -11.35 -13.34
N THR A 3 1.78 -11.09 -14.49
CA THR A 3 2.93 -11.88 -14.96
C THR A 3 4.15 -11.61 -14.09
N ILE A 4 5.11 -12.52 -14.07
CA ILE A 4 6.39 -12.33 -13.34
C ILE A 4 7.11 -11.05 -13.81
N LYS A 5 7.01 -10.70 -15.10
CA LYS A 5 7.60 -9.47 -15.65
C LYS A 5 6.94 -8.22 -15.09
N GLU A 6 5.61 -8.20 -15.03
CA GLU A 6 4.84 -7.08 -14.48
C GLU A 6 5.11 -6.90 -12.98
N ALA A 7 5.13 -7.99 -12.20
CA ALA A 7 5.48 -7.96 -10.80
C ALA A 7 6.92 -7.47 -10.56
N ALA A 8 7.88 -7.94 -11.36
CA ALA A 8 9.27 -7.51 -11.28
C ALA A 8 9.44 -6.03 -11.57
N ALA A 9 8.78 -5.50 -12.60
CA ALA A 9 8.80 -4.09 -12.94
C ALA A 9 8.14 -3.23 -11.85
N TYR A 10 7.01 -3.70 -11.32
CA TYR A 10 6.25 -3.01 -10.28
C TYR A 10 7.06 -2.85 -8.98
N PHE A 11 7.75 -3.89 -8.55
CA PHE A 11 8.55 -3.89 -7.31
C PHE A 11 10.01 -3.50 -7.52
N ASN A 12 10.41 -3.16 -8.74
CA ASN A 12 11.81 -2.89 -9.10
C ASN A 12 12.76 -4.03 -8.67
N ILE A 13 12.31 -5.26 -8.87
CA ILE A 13 13.05 -6.47 -8.52
C ILE A 13 13.51 -7.17 -9.80
N GLY A 14 14.72 -7.70 -9.80
CA GLY A 14 15.22 -8.46 -10.95
C GLY A 14 14.35 -9.68 -11.26
N ILE A 15 13.95 -9.84 -12.53
CA ILE A 15 13.10 -10.96 -13.02
C ILE A 15 13.68 -12.32 -12.60
N LYS A 16 15.00 -12.50 -12.67
CA LYS A 16 15.67 -13.75 -12.27
C LYS A 16 15.46 -14.08 -10.79
N LYS A 17 15.49 -13.06 -9.93
CA LYS A 17 15.30 -13.22 -8.49
C LYS A 17 13.86 -13.59 -8.19
N LEU A 18 12.91 -12.89 -8.81
CA LEU A 18 11.48 -13.18 -8.63
C LEU A 18 11.10 -14.57 -9.15
N ARG A 19 11.64 -14.96 -10.31
CA ARG A 19 11.42 -16.30 -10.88
C ARG A 19 11.93 -17.41 -9.94
N ARG A 20 13.13 -17.26 -9.40
CA ARG A 20 13.69 -18.25 -8.45
C ARG A 20 12.81 -18.44 -7.21
N ILE A 21 12.22 -17.36 -6.72
CA ILE A 21 11.30 -17.42 -5.58
C ILE A 21 10.02 -18.15 -5.95
N ALA A 22 9.45 -17.84 -7.11
CA ALA A 22 8.24 -18.49 -7.61
C ALA A 22 8.47 -19.99 -7.86
N GLU A 23 9.61 -20.36 -8.42
CA GLU A 23 9.97 -21.76 -8.69
C GLU A 23 10.21 -22.58 -7.40
N ASN A 24 10.85 -21.99 -6.41
CA ASN A 24 11.12 -22.65 -5.14
C ASN A 24 9.91 -22.73 -4.20
N ASN A 25 8.88 -21.94 -4.44
CA ASN A 25 7.71 -21.81 -3.57
C ASN A 25 6.41 -21.88 -4.36
N PHE A 26 6.35 -22.74 -5.38
CA PHE A 26 5.21 -22.89 -6.25
C PHE A 26 3.90 -23.13 -5.45
N GLY A 27 2.96 -22.25 -5.57
CA GLY A 27 1.68 -22.28 -4.82
C GLY A 27 1.72 -21.66 -3.42
N ILE A 28 2.90 -21.41 -2.86
CA ILE A 28 3.06 -20.88 -1.50
C ILE A 28 3.30 -19.35 -1.52
N VAL A 29 3.93 -18.82 -2.56
CA VAL A 29 4.22 -17.38 -2.67
C VAL A 29 2.96 -16.51 -2.61
N VAL A 30 1.83 -17.04 -3.04
CA VAL A 30 0.54 -16.34 -3.03
C VAL A 30 -0.16 -16.43 -1.66
N VAL A 31 0.14 -17.46 -0.86
CA VAL A 31 -0.59 -17.78 0.37
C VAL A 31 0.13 -17.32 1.64
N TYR A 32 1.44 -17.16 1.59
CA TYR A 32 2.27 -16.79 2.76
C TYR A 32 3.03 -15.48 2.62
N CYS A 33 2.61 -14.61 1.71
CA CYS A 33 3.11 -13.25 1.68
C CYS A 33 2.58 -12.51 2.92
N GLU A 34 3.45 -12.13 3.82
CA GLU A 34 3.11 -11.38 5.05
C GLU A 34 2.30 -10.11 4.75
N TYR A 35 2.39 -9.60 3.52
CA TYR A 35 1.70 -8.39 3.08
C TYR A 35 0.85 -8.66 1.82
N TYR A 36 0.24 -9.83 1.76
CA TYR A 36 -0.55 -10.27 0.61
C TYR A 36 -1.63 -9.24 0.22
N GLU A 37 -2.36 -8.73 1.20
CA GLU A 37 -3.42 -7.76 0.98
C GLU A 37 -2.89 -6.47 0.33
N VAL A 38 -1.75 -5.97 0.80
CA VAL A 38 -1.12 -4.76 0.26
C VAL A 38 -0.66 -4.97 -1.17
N VAL A 39 0.03 -6.07 -1.42
CA VAL A 39 0.49 -6.44 -2.77
C VAL A 39 -0.68 -6.60 -3.72
N TYR A 40 -1.73 -7.29 -3.29
CA TYR A 40 -2.94 -7.50 -4.08
C TYR A 40 -3.62 -6.17 -4.45
N ILE A 41 -3.77 -5.27 -3.49
CA ILE A 41 -4.37 -3.95 -3.71
C ILE A 41 -3.55 -3.14 -4.72
N LEU A 42 -2.24 -3.02 -4.50
CA LEU A 42 -1.36 -2.23 -5.37
C LEU A 42 -1.38 -2.74 -6.81
N ILE A 43 -1.35 -4.04 -7.00
CA ILE A 43 -1.37 -4.68 -8.32
C ILE A 43 -2.70 -4.46 -9.05
N ASN A 44 -3.81 -4.60 -8.34
CA ASN A 44 -5.13 -4.55 -8.95
C ASN A 44 -5.69 -3.13 -9.10
N THR A 45 -5.11 -2.14 -8.44
CA THR A 45 -5.56 -0.75 -8.51
C THR A 45 -4.64 0.14 -9.33
N GLY A 46 -3.38 -0.25 -9.51
CA GLY A 46 -2.35 0.61 -10.13
C GLY A 46 -2.02 1.86 -9.31
N MET A 47 -2.40 1.88 -8.05
CA MET A 47 -2.14 2.98 -7.13
C MET A 47 -0.64 3.12 -6.88
N ARG A 48 -0.15 4.34 -6.80
CA ARG A 48 1.25 4.61 -6.43
C ARG A 48 1.46 4.33 -4.94
N ILE A 49 2.66 3.87 -4.59
CA ILE A 49 2.96 3.55 -3.19
C ILE A 49 2.81 4.75 -2.25
N LEU A 50 3.15 5.96 -2.68
CA LEU A 50 2.96 7.18 -1.88
C LEU A 50 1.47 7.50 -1.67
N GLU A 51 0.63 7.26 -2.67
CA GLU A 51 -0.83 7.40 -2.57
C GLU A 51 -1.39 6.37 -1.58
N PHE A 52 -0.94 5.12 -1.69
CA PHE A 52 -1.34 4.05 -0.76
C PHE A 52 -0.95 4.37 0.69
N CYS A 53 0.26 4.85 0.92
CA CYS A 53 0.71 5.27 2.26
C CYS A 53 -0.15 6.41 2.83
N GLY A 54 -0.65 7.29 1.97
CA GLY A 54 -1.49 8.41 2.36
C GLY A 54 -2.96 8.06 2.62
N LEU A 55 -3.41 6.87 2.24
CA LEU A 55 -4.80 6.47 2.43
C LEU A 55 -5.19 6.48 3.90
N THR A 56 -6.35 7.04 4.16
CA THR A 56 -7.01 7.03 5.46
C THR A 56 -8.29 6.20 5.40
N LEU A 57 -8.84 5.88 6.55
CA LEU A 57 -10.12 5.16 6.64
C LEU A 57 -11.27 5.91 5.92
N LYS A 58 -11.18 7.23 5.84
CA LYS A 58 -12.20 8.08 5.19
C LYS A 58 -12.17 8.02 3.66
N ASP A 59 -11.05 7.58 3.08
CA ASP A 59 -10.87 7.53 1.64
C ASP A 59 -11.50 6.29 1.00
N ILE A 60 -11.88 5.30 1.81
CA ILE A 60 -12.40 4.03 1.35
C ILE A 60 -13.91 3.99 1.58
N ASP A 61 -14.66 3.91 0.51
CA ASP A 61 -16.11 3.73 0.52
C ASP A 61 -16.47 2.29 0.18
N PHE A 62 -16.79 1.51 1.19
CA PHE A 62 -17.15 0.10 1.03
C PHE A 62 -18.52 -0.11 0.43
N GLU A 63 -19.45 0.83 0.63
CA GLU A 63 -20.79 0.76 0.08
C GLU A 63 -20.78 0.93 -1.44
N ASN A 64 -20.08 1.96 -1.91
CA ASN A 64 -19.96 2.26 -3.33
C ASN A 64 -18.76 1.57 -4.00
N ARG A 65 -17.93 0.87 -3.23
CA ARG A 65 -16.68 0.22 -3.69
C ARG A 65 -15.78 1.17 -4.46
N THR A 66 -15.43 2.26 -3.82
CA THR A 66 -14.51 3.27 -4.38
C THR A 66 -13.44 3.67 -3.38
N VAL A 67 -12.32 4.14 -3.90
CA VAL A 67 -11.24 4.74 -3.11
C VAL A 67 -10.96 6.12 -3.68
N ASN A 68 -11.01 7.13 -2.82
CA ASN A 68 -10.66 8.49 -3.17
C ASN A 68 -9.14 8.69 -3.09
N ILE A 69 -8.54 9.16 -4.17
CA ILE A 69 -7.11 9.46 -4.24
C ILE A 69 -6.94 10.93 -4.58
N ASP A 70 -6.59 11.73 -3.60
CA ASP A 70 -6.41 13.17 -3.72
C ASP A 70 -5.13 13.68 -3.03
N HIS A 71 -4.41 12.79 -2.37
CA HIS A 71 -3.18 13.11 -1.65
C HIS A 71 -2.24 11.92 -1.57
N GLN A 72 -1.03 12.20 -1.18
CA GLN A 72 0.00 11.20 -0.90
C GLN A 72 0.77 11.55 0.36
N LEU A 73 1.28 10.53 1.05
CA LEU A 73 2.12 10.68 2.23
C LEU A 73 3.57 10.42 1.84
N GLN A 74 4.45 11.30 2.24
CA GLN A 74 5.88 11.07 2.12
C GLN A 74 6.65 11.57 3.35
N ARG A 75 7.86 11.08 3.49
CA ARG A 75 8.83 11.55 4.47
C ARG A 75 9.98 12.21 3.73
N THR A 76 10.26 13.45 4.10
CA THR A 76 11.34 14.23 3.50
C THR A 76 12.73 13.74 3.96
N SER A 77 13.79 14.20 3.32
CA SER A 77 15.16 13.85 3.68
C SER A 77 15.55 14.28 5.10
N ASP A 78 14.91 15.32 5.62
CA ASP A 78 15.05 15.79 7.02
C ASP A 78 14.07 15.10 7.99
N MET A 79 13.52 13.94 7.59
CA MET A 79 12.68 13.06 8.40
C MET A 79 11.31 13.63 8.79
N ARG A 80 10.82 14.66 8.12
CA ARG A 80 9.47 15.19 8.33
C ARG A 80 8.45 14.43 7.49
N TYR A 81 7.30 14.15 8.11
CA TYR A 81 6.13 13.59 7.43
C TYR A 81 5.29 14.72 6.86
N ILE A 82 4.98 14.63 5.59
CA ILE A 82 4.17 15.62 4.89
C ILE A 82 3.09 14.94 4.06
N ILE A 83 1.95 15.61 3.93
CA ILE A 83 0.91 15.27 2.96
C ILE A 83 1.05 16.22 1.78
N GLU A 84 1.21 15.63 0.60
CA GLU A 84 1.12 16.37 -0.66
C GLU A 84 -0.23 16.12 -1.28
N THR A 85 -1.00 17.17 -1.47
CA THR A 85 -2.22 17.09 -2.26
C THR A 85 -1.88 17.09 -3.74
N THR A 86 -2.68 16.41 -4.54
CA THR A 86 -2.53 16.39 -5.98
C THR A 86 -2.81 17.80 -6.54
N LYS A 87 -1.82 18.38 -7.20
CA LYS A 87 -1.87 19.76 -7.72
C LYS A 87 -2.66 19.89 -9.03
N THR A 88 -3.11 18.78 -9.61
CA THR A 88 -3.81 18.75 -10.89
C THR A 88 -5.05 17.88 -10.79
N ASP A 89 -6.09 18.23 -11.54
CA ASP A 89 -7.31 17.40 -11.64
C ASP A 89 -7.01 15.96 -12.08
N ALA A 90 -5.94 15.75 -12.85
CA ALA A 90 -5.51 14.42 -13.28
C ALA A 90 -4.93 13.57 -12.14
N GLY A 91 -4.46 14.17 -11.06
CA GLY A 91 -3.95 13.46 -9.89
C GLY A 91 -5.04 13.06 -8.90
N THR A 92 -6.14 13.82 -8.85
CA THR A 92 -7.30 13.52 -8.02
C THR A 92 -8.24 12.61 -8.77
N ARG A 93 -8.51 11.45 -8.20
CA ARG A 93 -9.40 10.46 -8.84
C ARG A 93 -10.12 9.61 -7.81
N VAL A 94 -11.28 9.13 -8.19
CA VAL A 94 -12.02 8.11 -7.46
C VAL A 94 -11.83 6.79 -8.22
N LEU A 95 -11.17 5.83 -7.60
CA LEU A 95 -10.94 4.51 -8.18
C LEU A 95 -12.07 3.56 -7.81
N PRO A 96 -12.76 2.95 -8.79
CA PRO A 96 -13.61 1.81 -8.51
C PRO A 96 -12.74 0.62 -8.13
N ILE A 97 -13.15 -0.13 -7.12
CA ILE A 97 -12.46 -1.33 -6.66
C ILE A 97 -13.35 -2.55 -6.79
N THR A 98 -12.73 -3.70 -7.04
CA THR A 98 -13.44 -4.98 -7.07
C THR A 98 -13.84 -5.42 -5.65
N GLU A 99 -14.76 -6.38 -5.56
CA GLU A 99 -15.11 -6.99 -4.28
C GLU A 99 -13.90 -7.58 -3.57
N ASN A 100 -13.00 -8.25 -4.29
CA ASN A 100 -11.79 -8.82 -3.72
C ASN A 100 -10.86 -7.74 -3.14
N VAL A 101 -10.67 -6.64 -3.84
CA VAL A 101 -9.87 -5.49 -3.33
C VAL A 101 -10.54 -4.89 -2.09
N SER A 102 -11.86 -4.74 -2.11
CA SER A 102 -12.64 -4.29 -0.94
C SER A 102 -12.42 -5.19 0.27
N GLN A 103 -12.45 -6.51 0.08
CA GLN A 103 -12.18 -7.48 1.14
C GLN A 103 -10.74 -7.38 1.67
N MET A 104 -9.76 -7.11 0.81
CA MET A 104 -8.37 -6.90 1.24
C MET A 104 -8.24 -5.65 2.12
N PHE A 105 -8.91 -4.56 1.78
CA PHE A 105 -8.97 -3.38 2.63
C PHE A 105 -9.66 -3.66 3.97
N GLN A 106 -10.75 -4.40 3.98
CA GLN A 106 -11.43 -4.79 5.22
C GLN A 106 -10.51 -5.60 6.13
N THR A 107 -9.78 -6.57 5.60
CA THR A 107 -8.81 -7.37 6.35
C THR A 107 -7.72 -6.49 6.96
N ILE A 108 -7.18 -5.55 6.21
CA ILE A 108 -6.18 -4.58 6.71
C ILE A 108 -6.75 -3.77 7.87
N ILE A 109 -7.96 -3.26 7.73
CA ILE A 109 -8.61 -2.41 8.73
C ILE A 109 -8.93 -3.20 10.00
N GLU A 110 -9.42 -4.43 9.88
CA GLU A 110 -9.71 -5.31 11.03
C GLU A 110 -8.46 -5.67 11.84
N ASN A 111 -7.32 -5.80 11.17
CA ASN A 111 -6.03 -6.11 11.79
C ASN A 111 -5.16 -4.86 12.05
N ARG A 112 -5.74 -3.70 11.95
CA ARG A 112 -5.05 -2.42 12.02
C ARG A 112 -4.36 -2.23 13.38
N ASN A 113 -3.05 -1.99 13.35
CA ASN A 113 -2.23 -1.74 14.53
C ASN A 113 -2.08 -0.22 14.77
N ALA A 114 -3.17 0.45 15.05
CA ALA A 114 -3.17 1.88 15.31
C ALA A 114 -2.87 2.19 16.78
N PRO A 115 -2.13 3.27 17.07
CA PRO A 115 -1.97 3.74 18.45
C PRO A 115 -3.31 4.24 19.01
N LYS A 116 -3.44 4.23 20.33
CA LYS A 116 -4.67 4.71 21.01
C LYS A 116 -5.00 6.17 20.65
N VAL A 117 -3.96 6.97 20.45
CA VAL A 117 -4.07 8.37 19.99
C VAL A 117 -3.26 8.47 18.72
N GLU A 118 -3.94 8.62 17.59
CA GLU A 118 -3.31 8.74 16.29
C GLU A 118 -2.80 10.16 16.07
N LYS A 119 -1.54 10.27 15.65
CA LYS A 119 -0.97 11.57 15.26
C LYS A 119 -1.57 12.04 13.94
N SER A 120 -1.88 13.32 13.88
CA SER A 120 -2.31 13.97 12.64
C SER A 120 -1.09 14.46 11.86
N ILE A 121 -1.08 14.18 10.56
CA ILE A 121 -0.08 14.69 9.61
C ILE A 121 -0.82 15.67 8.68
N ASP A 122 -0.49 16.94 8.76
CA ASP A 122 -1.13 18.00 7.96
C ASP A 122 -2.67 17.93 7.96
N GLY A 123 -3.27 17.57 9.10
CA GLY A 123 -4.71 17.42 9.27
C GLY A 123 -5.28 16.03 8.93
N TYR A 124 -4.45 15.11 8.44
CA TYR A 124 -4.87 13.75 8.13
C TYR A 124 -4.52 12.79 9.26
N ASN A 125 -5.43 11.89 9.58
CA ASN A 125 -5.25 10.78 10.52
C ASN A 125 -6.05 9.56 10.06
N GLY A 126 -5.97 8.45 10.78
CA GLY A 126 -6.66 7.23 10.38
C GLY A 126 -5.96 6.50 9.24
N PHE A 127 -4.63 6.55 9.18
CA PHE A 127 -3.84 5.81 8.17
C PHE A 127 -3.98 4.30 8.36
N LEU A 128 -3.74 3.54 7.30
CA LEU A 128 -3.94 2.09 7.30
C LEU A 128 -2.88 1.34 8.12
N PHE A 129 -1.65 1.82 8.13
CA PHE A 129 -0.53 1.16 8.80
C PHE A 129 0.29 2.13 9.63
N TYR A 130 0.75 1.66 10.79
CA TYR A 130 1.60 2.40 11.72
C TYR A 130 2.84 1.59 12.08
N ASP A 131 3.93 2.29 12.39
CA ASP A 131 5.13 1.71 12.97
C ASP A 131 5.01 1.62 14.51
N ASP A 132 6.05 1.07 15.16
CA ASP A 132 6.08 0.91 16.60
C ASP A 132 6.12 2.24 17.38
N ASN A 133 6.46 3.33 16.70
CA ASN A 133 6.46 4.68 17.27
C ASN A 133 5.11 5.42 17.07
N GLY A 134 4.13 4.75 16.48
CA GLY A 134 2.81 5.32 16.21
C GLY A 134 2.79 6.31 15.05
N MET A 135 3.79 6.23 14.16
CA MET A 135 3.85 7.00 12.91
C MET A 135 3.35 6.17 11.74
N PRO A 136 2.69 6.77 10.75
CA PRO A 136 2.23 6.01 9.58
C PRO A 136 3.42 5.48 8.77
N LEU A 137 3.24 4.30 8.16
CA LEU A 137 4.27 3.74 7.29
C LEU A 137 4.39 4.55 6.01
N VAL A 138 5.62 4.81 5.60
CA VAL A 138 5.96 5.51 4.35
C VAL A 138 6.57 4.55 3.33
N ALA A 139 6.73 5.00 2.09
CA ALA A 139 7.19 4.17 0.97
C ALA A 139 8.51 3.41 1.26
N MET A 140 9.44 4.03 1.98
CA MET A 140 10.72 3.39 2.33
C MET A 140 10.51 2.14 3.22
N HIS A 141 9.57 2.17 4.14
CA HIS A 141 9.22 1.01 4.97
C HIS A 141 8.70 -0.15 4.11
N TRP A 142 7.83 0.15 3.14
CA TRP A 142 7.30 -0.86 2.22
C TRP A 142 8.37 -1.42 1.30
N GLN A 143 9.22 -0.57 0.76
CA GLN A 143 10.35 -1.02 -0.06
C GLN A 143 11.26 -1.98 0.71
N HIS A 144 11.56 -1.66 1.96
CA HIS A 144 12.36 -2.52 2.84
C HIS A 144 11.68 -3.87 3.09
N ARG A 145 10.38 -3.85 3.42
CA ARG A 145 9.58 -5.07 3.63
C ARG A 145 9.50 -5.93 2.38
N PHE A 146 9.23 -5.34 1.23
CA PHE A 146 9.18 -6.07 -0.04
C PHE A 146 10.54 -6.67 -0.40
N ASN A 147 11.63 -5.96 -0.15
CA ASN A 147 12.97 -6.50 -0.35
C ASN A 147 13.26 -7.71 0.57
N HIS A 148 12.77 -7.68 1.80
CA HIS A 148 12.88 -8.81 2.72
C HIS A 148 12.09 -10.04 2.26
N MET A 149 10.90 -9.84 1.74
CA MET A 149 10.09 -10.95 1.19
C MET A 149 10.78 -11.64 0.00
N VAL A 150 11.58 -10.90 -0.75
CA VAL A 150 12.27 -11.36 -1.97
C VAL A 150 13.70 -11.80 -1.70
N GLY A 151 14.23 -11.44 -0.57
CA GLY A 151 15.59 -11.78 -0.14
C GLY A 151 15.71 -13.07 0.55
#